data_c20d9c8604de94d2da6124749be11cee
#
_entry.id   c20d9c8604de94d2da6124749be11cee
#
_cell.length_a   1.000
_cell.length_b   1.000
_cell.length_c   1.000
_cell.angle_alpha   90.00
_cell.angle_beta   90.00
_cell.angle_gamma   90.00
#
_symmetry.space_group_name_H-M   'P 1'
#
loop_
_entity.id
_entity.type
_entity.pdbx_description
1 polymer ?
#
loop_
_entity_poly.entity_id
_entity_poly.type
_entity_poly.pdbx_seq_one_letter_code
_entity_poly.pdbx_strand_id
1 'polypeptide(L)'
;MSRRTAAALFALSAALLAAGCGYGLVGKGSSLPESIRVIQFTTLENRTQQIQVEQRFSEAIARELASRGRFKVQSGPDGANAELSGTVLAFDLYPVAFDSQGRATDYQVRVTARVALKTLPEGASVWENPAFTFRDNYQFSETAASYADLVNNAIDRVADRFAQSLVTSMLEGF
;
A
#
# COMPACT_ATOMS: atom_id res chain seq x y z
N MET A 1 40.03 -45.49 18.68
CA MET A 1 39.72 -44.06 18.56
C MET A 1 40.08 -43.37 19.86
N SER A 2 41.06 -42.48 19.85
CA SER A 2 41.51 -41.84 21.08
C SER A 2 40.49 -40.80 21.56
N ARG A 3 40.35 -40.63 22.91
CA ARG A 3 39.44 -39.64 23.52
C ARG A 3 39.66 -38.23 22.97
N ARG A 4 40.85 -37.94 22.42
CA ARG A 4 41.20 -36.66 21.78
C ARG A 4 40.56 -36.46 20.40
N THR A 5 40.38 -37.53 19.61
CA THR A 5 39.71 -37.43 18.31
C THR A 5 38.19 -37.29 18.43
N ALA A 6 37.58 -37.91 19.46
CA ALA A 6 36.18 -37.75 19.75
C ALA A 6 35.85 -36.33 20.24
N ALA A 7 36.69 -35.73 21.06
CA ALA A 7 36.51 -34.35 21.54
C ALA A 7 36.66 -33.31 20.41
N ALA A 8 37.61 -33.54 19.46
CA ALA A 8 37.79 -32.67 18.32
C ALA A 8 36.62 -32.72 17.33
N LEU A 9 36.00 -33.89 17.11
CA LEU A 9 34.82 -34.06 16.29
C LEU A 9 33.57 -33.40 16.94
N PHE A 10 33.46 -33.47 18.24
CA PHE A 10 32.35 -32.83 18.99
C PHE A 10 32.50 -31.31 18.97
N ALA A 11 33.69 -30.76 19.10
CA ALA A 11 33.96 -29.32 19.01
C ALA A 11 33.70 -28.79 17.58
N LEU A 12 34.03 -29.56 16.54
CA LEU A 12 33.79 -29.18 15.14
C LEU A 12 32.30 -29.18 14.81
N SER A 13 31.51 -30.15 15.32
CA SER A 13 30.06 -30.19 15.15
C SER A 13 29.35 -29.06 15.87
N ALA A 14 29.83 -28.69 17.08
CA ALA A 14 29.28 -27.56 17.83
C ALA A 14 29.56 -26.20 17.12
N ALA A 15 30.73 -26.07 16.48
CA ALA A 15 31.06 -24.87 15.71
C ALA A 15 30.22 -24.72 14.43
N LEU A 16 29.83 -25.82 13.79
CA LEU A 16 28.93 -25.80 12.62
C LEU A 16 27.49 -25.45 12.98
N LEU A 17 27.04 -25.78 14.19
CA LEU A 17 25.70 -25.41 14.69
C LEU A 17 25.62 -23.93 15.13
N ALA A 18 26.76 -23.30 15.43
CA ALA A 18 26.83 -21.87 15.76
C ALA A 18 26.87 -20.95 14.53
N ALA A 19 27.06 -21.50 13.31
CA ALA A 19 26.79 -20.80 12.04
C ALA A 19 25.28 -20.67 11.85
N GLY A 20 24.61 -20.08 12.84
CA GLY A 20 23.19 -19.81 12.86
C GLY A 20 22.78 -19.01 11.66
N CYS A 21 21.70 -19.45 11.02
CA CYS A 21 21.01 -18.78 9.95
C CYS A 21 21.00 -17.29 10.17
N GLY A 22 21.78 -16.56 9.35
CA GLY A 22 21.78 -15.11 9.33
C GLY A 22 20.48 -14.55 8.74
N TYR A 23 19.34 -14.91 9.32
CA TYR A 23 18.09 -14.19 9.14
C TYR A 23 18.22 -12.87 9.90
N GLY A 24 18.83 -11.89 9.26
CA GLY A 24 18.60 -10.51 9.65
C GLY A 24 17.11 -10.23 9.53
N LEU A 25 16.47 -9.80 10.62
CA LEU A 25 15.15 -9.18 10.56
C LEU A 25 15.27 -7.95 9.65
N VAL A 26 15.00 -8.16 8.36
CA VAL A 26 14.80 -7.08 7.40
C VAL A 26 13.51 -6.39 7.84
N GLY A 27 13.63 -5.15 8.37
CA GLY A 27 12.49 -4.26 8.40
C GLY A 27 11.80 -4.07 9.73
N LYS A 28 12.38 -3.22 10.55
CA LYS A 28 11.61 -2.24 11.35
C LYS A 28 12.07 -0.81 11.04
N GLY A 29 12.61 -0.57 9.83
CA GLY A 29 12.94 0.74 9.33
C GLY A 29 12.08 1.05 8.12
N SER A 30 11.27 2.09 8.17
CA SER A 30 10.70 2.69 6.97
C SER A 30 11.83 3.09 6.02
N SER A 31 11.69 2.84 4.72
CA SER A 31 12.62 3.29 3.68
C SER A 31 12.66 4.83 3.60
N LEU A 32 11.67 5.50 4.19
CA LEU A 32 11.58 6.96 4.19
C LEU A 32 12.51 7.58 5.24
N PRO A 33 13.19 8.70 4.89
CA PRO A 33 14.02 9.48 5.81
C PRO A 33 13.28 9.81 7.12
N GLU A 34 13.98 9.75 8.25
CA GLU A 34 13.40 10.06 9.55
C GLU A 34 13.00 11.54 9.71
N SER A 35 13.57 12.42 8.88
CA SER A 35 13.23 13.84 8.81
C SER A 35 11.81 14.10 8.35
N ILE A 36 11.19 13.16 7.61
CA ILE A 36 9.80 13.31 7.14
C ILE A 36 8.86 12.99 8.30
N ARG A 37 8.18 14.01 8.79
CA ARG A 37 7.20 13.96 9.89
C ARG A 37 5.88 14.61 9.52
N VAL A 38 5.91 15.68 8.75
CA VAL A 38 4.74 16.44 8.33
C VAL A 38 4.62 16.34 6.83
N ILE A 39 3.57 15.72 6.36
CA ILE A 39 3.29 15.50 4.94
C ILE A 39 2.18 16.45 4.51
N GLN A 40 2.49 17.32 3.56
CA GLN A 40 1.47 18.01 2.80
C GLN A 40 0.83 17.02 1.83
N PHE A 41 -0.48 16.86 1.89
CA PHE A 41 -1.24 16.02 0.98
C PHE A 41 -2.52 16.73 0.55
N THR A 42 -2.63 16.98 -0.72
CA THR A 42 -3.85 17.49 -1.36
C THR A 42 -4.62 16.34 -1.99
N THR A 43 -5.89 16.57 -2.30
CA THR A 43 -6.71 15.56 -2.99
C THR A 43 -6.04 15.11 -4.28
N LEU A 44 -6.06 13.80 -4.54
CA LEU A 44 -5.56 13.23 -5.80
C LEU A 44 -6.30 13.83 -7.00
N GLU A 45 -5.61 13.96 -8.13
CA GLU A 45 -6.28 14.21 -9.39
C GLU A 45 -7.08 12.98 -9.83
N ASN A 46 -8.21 13.20 -10.51
CA ASN A 46 -9.03 12.13 -11.08
C ASN A 46 -9.01 12.21 -12.61
N ARG A 47 -8.50 11.15 -13.27
CA ARG A 47 -8.56 10.98 -14.72
C ARG A 47 -9.49 9.85 -15.13
N THR A 48 -10.31 9.36 -14.23
CA THR A 48 -11.31 8.33 -14.48
C THR A 48 -12.68 8.96 -14.78
N GLN A 49 -13.61 8.11 -15.18
CA GLN A 49 -15.02 8.53 -15.35
C GLN A 49 -15.83 8.39 -14.06
N GLN A 50 -15.24 7.84 -13.00
CA GLN A 50 -15.92 7.62 -11.73
C GLN A 50 -15.84 8.88 -10.87
N ILE A 51 -17.00 9.38 -10.46
CA ILE A 51 -17.12 10.57 -9.63
C ILE A 51 -16.71 10.24 -8.19
N GLN A 52 -16.05 11.19 -7.51
CA GLN A 52 -15.64 11.12 -6.10
C GLN A 52 -14.57 10.05 -5.77
N VAL A 53 -14.04 9.34 -6.75
CA VAL A 53 -12.98 8.35 -6.49
C VAL A 53 -11.74 9.03 -5.88
N GLU A 54 -11.37 10.21 -6.38
CA GLU A 54 -10.26 11.01 -5.88
C GLU A 54 -10.42 11.39 -4.41
N GLN A 55 -11.61 11.82 -4.03
CA GLN A 55 -11.91 12.22 -2.65
C GLN A 55 -11.83 11.03 -1.70
N ARG A 56 -12.53 9.93 -2.01
CA ARG A 56 -12.57 8.72 -1.18
C ARG A 56 -11.18 8.13 -0.97
N PHE A 57 -10.39 8.03 -2.04
CA PHE A 57 -9.02 7.50 -1.97
C PHE A 57 -8.08 8.44 -1.21
N SER A 58 -8.20 9.76 -1.41
CA SER A 58 -7.39 10.73 -0.67
C SER A 58 -7.68 10.71 0.82
N GLU A 59 -8.94 10.66 1.22
CA GLU A 59 -9.33 10.54 2.62
C GLU A 59 -8.80 9.24 3.24
N ALA A 60 -8.89 8.12 2.52
CA ALA A 60 -8.37 6.84 2.99
C ALA A 60 -6.84 6.86 3.15
N ILE A 61 -6.11 7.43 2.19
CA ILE A 61 -4.65 7.58 2.26
C ILE A 61 -4.25 8.48 3.44
N ALA A 62 -4.94 9.61 3.64
CA ALA A 62 -4.66 10.52 4.74
C ALA A 62 -4.88 9.84 6.10
N ARG A 63 -5.99 9.09 6.25
CA ARG A 63 -6.26 8.31 7.46
C ARG A 63 -5.20 7.24 7.70
N GLU A 64 -4.80 6.51 6.67
CA GLU A 64 -3.81 5.46 6.77
C GLU A 64 -2.43 5.99 7.14
N LEU A 65 -1.98 7.10 6.53
CA LEU A 65 -0.74 7.78 6.91
C LEU A 65 -0.75 8.23 8.37
N ALA A 66 -1.84 8.85 8.81
CA ALA A 66 -2.00 9.31 10.19
C ALA A 66 -2.00 8.14 11.20
N SER A 67 -2.62 7.00 10.83
CA SER A 67 -2.70 5.81 11.69
C SER A 67 -1.34 5.18 11.99
N ARG A 68 -0.33 5.40 11.13
CA ARG A 68 1.04 4.93 11.34
C ARG A 68 1.74 5.60 12.53
N GLY A 69 1.15 6.66 13.12
CA GLY A 69 1.64 7.35 14.31
C GLY A 69 2.94 8.14 14.13
N ARG A 70 3.54 8.06 12.94
CA ARG A 70 4.78 8.76 12.59
C ARG A 70 4.53 10.08 11.87
N PHE A 71 3.45 10.14 11.08
CA PHE A 71 3.19 11.26 10.17
C PHE A 71 2.02 12.10 10.64
N LYS A 72 2.19 13.42 10.54
CA LYS A 72 1.10 14.39 10.56
C LYS A 72 0.77 14.73 9.11
N VAL A 73 -0.49 14.57 8.72
CA VAL A 73 -0.98 14.90 7.38
C VAL A 73 -1.75 16.21 7.43
N GLN A 74 -1.47 17.10 6.50
CA GLN A 74 -2.13 18.40 6.38
C GLN A 74 -2.25 18.84 4.92
N SER A 75 -3.20 19.72 4.61
CA SER A 75 -3.41 20.21 3.23
C SER A 75 -2.51 21.38 2.86
N GLY A 76 -2.03 22.14 3.85
CA GLY A 76 -1.20 23.33 3.62
C GLY A 76 0.30 23.04 3.66
N PRO A 77 1.14 23.94 3.09
CA PRO A 77 2.58 23.75 3.03
C PRO A 77 3.30 24.09 4.34
N ASP A 78 2.65 24.78 5.28
CA ASP A 78 3.31 25.35 6.46
C ASP A 78 3.91 24.26 7.37
N GLY A 79 5.25 24.24 7.46
CA GLY A 79 5.97 23.27 8.27
C GLY A 79 5.98 21.85 7.69
N ALA A 80 5.51 21.63 6.47
CA ALA A 80 5.61 20.34 5.80
C ALA A 80 7.06 20.02 5.42
N ASN A 81 7.45 18.77 5.63
CA ASN A 81 8.78 18.25 5.25
C ASN A 81 8.74 17.48 3.93
N ALA A 82 7.55 17.06 3.52
CA ALA A 82 7.34 16.36 2.26
C ALA A 82 5.95 16.66 1.69
N GLU A 83 5.82 16.48 0.39
CA GLU A 83 4.58 16.57 -0.36
C GLU A 83 4.25 15.20 -0.96
N LEU A 84 3.05 14.71 -0.66
CA LEU A 84 2.45 13.58 -1.34
C LEU A 84 1.49 14.09 -2.40
N SER A 85 1.69 13.68 -3.63
CA SER A 85 0.82 14.03 -4.76
C SER A 85 0.51 12.80 -5.60
N GLY A 86 -0.58 12.84 -6.35
CA GLY A 86 -0.92 11.72 -7.20
C GLY A 86 -2.14 11.95 -8.09
N THR A 87 -2.36 10.97 -8.97
CA THR A 87 -3.44 10.97 -9.94
C THR A 87 -4.03 9.57 -10.02
N VAL A 88 -5.34 9.41 -9.87
CA VAL A 88 -6.04 8.17 -10.19
C VAL A 88 -6.17 8.10 -11.72
N LEU A 89 -5.49 7.11 -12.33
CA LEU A 89 -5.41 6.93 -13.77
C LEU A 89 -6.53 6.05 -14.32
N ALA A 90 -6.91 5.01 -13.57
CA ALA A 90 -7.95 4.07 -13.94
C ALA A 90 -8.68 3.53 -12.70
N PHE A 91 -9.98 3.33 -12.84
CA PHE A 91 -10.83 2.59 -11.92
C PHE A 91 -11.74 1.70 -12.74
N ASP A 92 -11.47 0.40 -12.73
CA ASP A 92 -12.19 -0.58 -13.51
C ASP A 92 -12.93 -1.55 -12.59
N LEU A 93 -14.18 -1.84 -12.91
CA LEU A 93 -15.00 -2.86 -12.27
C LEU A 93 -15.48 -3.83 -13.35
N TYR A 94 -15.12 -5.10 -13.23
CA TYR A 94 -15.51 -6.11 -14.22
C TYR A 94 -15.87 -7.44 -13.54
N PRO A 95 -16.86 -8.17 -14.08
CA PRO A 95 -17.29 -9.44 -13.53
C PRO A 95 -16.20 -10.52 -13.73
N VAL A 96 -15.99 -11.36 -12.69
CA VAL A 96 -15.01 -12.46 -12.71
C VAL A 96 -15.63 -13.82 -12.43
N ALA A 97 -16.87 -13.88 -11.92
CA ALA A 97 -17.62 -15.10 -11.76
C ALA A 97 -19.09 -14.90 -12.11
N PHE A 98 -19.74 -16.00 -12.54
CA PHE A 98 -21.12 -16.01 -12.98
C PHE A 98 -21.84 -17.23 -12.38
N ASP A 99 -23.14 -17.09 -12.09
CA ASP A 99 -24.00 -18.18 -11.68
C ASP A 99 -24.44 -19.06 -12.88
N SER A 100 -25.21 -20.09 -12.59
CA SER A 100 -25.75 -21.00 -13.61
C SER A 100 -26.76 -20.35 -14.58
N GLN A 101 -27.21 -19.13 -14.28
CA GLN A 101 -28.12 -18.33 -15.09
C GLN A 101 -27.39 -17.23 -15.89
N GLY A 102 -26.04 -17.19 -15.80
CA GLY A 102 -25.21 -16.19 -16.48
C GLY A 102 -25.20 -14.81 -15.82
N ARG A 103 -25.66 -14.71 -14.57
CA ARG A 103 -25.59 -13.44 -13.81
C ARG A 103 -24.25 -13.36 -13.10
N ALA A 104 -23.63 -12.17 -13.11
CA ALA A 104 -22.38 -11.95 -12.41
C ALA A 104 -22.59 -12.06 -10.88
N THR A 105 -21.75 -12.85 -10.22
CA THR A 105 -21.74 -13.07 -8.76
C THR A 105 -20.57 -12.39 -8.08
N ASP A 106 -19.44 -12.33 -8.77
CA ASP A 106 -18.24 -11.69 -8.23
C ASP A 106 -17.68 -10.69 -9.24
N TYR A 107 -17.20 -9.59 -8.71
CA TYR A 107 -16.54 -8.54 -9.48
C TYR A 107 -15.11 -8.36 -8.98
N GLN A 108 -14.23 -7.98 -9.87
CA GLN A 108 -12.91 -7.49 -9.51
C GLN A 108 -12.83 -5.99 -9.77
N VAL A 109 -12.37 -5.26 -8.75
CA VAL A 109 -11.98 -3.86 -8.88
C VAL A 109 -10.49 -3.80 -9.17
N ARG A 110 -10.10 -2.99 -10.15
CA ARG A 110 -8.72 -2.63 -10.42
C ARG A 110 -8.58 -1.12 -10.38
N VAL A 111 -7.67 -0.65 -9.53
CA VAL A 111 -7.31 0.76 -9.42
C VAL A 111 -5.88 0.94 -9.87
N THR A 112 -5.63 1.91 -10.72
CA THR A 112 -4.27 2.31 -11.08
C THR A 112 -4.09 3.78 -10.75
N ALA A 113 -3.05 4.11 -10.01
CA ALA A 113 -2.72 5.48 -9.64
C ALA A 113 -1.23 5.76 -9.85
N ARG A 114 -0.91 6.99 -10.24
CA ARG A 114 0.43 7.54 -10.13
C ARG A 114 0.53 8.26 -8.82
N VAL A 115 1.57 7.99 -8.03
CA VAL A 115 1.77 8.63 -6.73
C VAL A 115 3.24 8.92 -6.55
N ALA A 116 3.57 10.09 -6.00
CA ALA A 116 4.92 10.50 -5.68
C ALA A 116 4.98 11.20 -4.33
N LEU A 117 6.03 10.89 -3.56
CA LEU A 117 6.41 11.58 -2.32
C LEU A 117 7.73 12.31 -2.55
N LYS A 118 7.74 13.61 -2.36
CA LYS A 118 8.92 14.47 -2.56
C LYS A 118 9.23 15.22 -1.27
N THR A 119 10.51 15.50 -1.02
CA THR A 119 10.90 16.38 0.10
C THR A 119 10.52 17.84 -0.18
N LEU A 120 10.30 18.61 0.87
CA LEU A 120 10.11 20.05 0.80
C LEU A 120 11.22 20.74 1.62
N PRO A 121 11.75 21.87 1.14
CA PRO A 121 11.42 22.60 -0.10
C PRO A 121 12.14 22.09 -1.36
N GLU A 122 13.09 21.15 -1.26
CA GLU A 122 14.01 20.76 -2.35
C GLU A 122 13.31 20.07 -3.53
N GLY A 123 12.16 19.44 -3.31
CA GLY A 123 11.42 18.71 -4.33
C GLY A 123 12.07 17.39 -4.77
N ALA A 124 13.03 16.88 -3.99
CA ALA A 124 13.70 15.62 -4.31
C ALA A 124 12.73 14.44 -4.15
N SER A 125 12.69 13.54 -5.16
CA SER A 125 11.85 12.35 -5.10
C SER A 125 12.38 11.38 -4.04
N VAL A 126 11.53 11.04 -3.07
CA VAL A 126 11.81 10.06 -2.02
C VAL A 126 11.24 8.70 -2.38
N TRP A 127 10.07 8.70 -2.95
CA TRP A 127 9.39 7.53 -3.46
C TRP A 127 8.45 7.93 -4.59
N GLU A 128 8.39 7.10 -5.62
CA GLU A 128 7.50 7.32 -6.76
C GLU A 128 7.07 5.98 -7.35
N ASN A 129 5.79 5.88 -7.66
CA ASN A 129 5.26 4.78 -8.46
C ASN A 129 4.37 5.36 -9.57
N PRO A 130 4.80 5.28 -10.84
CA PRO A 130 4.07 5.88 -11.96
C PRO A 130 2.78 5.15 -12.33
N ALA A 131 2.61 3.90 -11.86
CA ALA A 131 1.45 3.06 -12.17
C ALA A 131 1.18 2.03 -11.07
N PHE A 132 1.09 2.49 -9.82
CA PHE A 132 0.70 1.62 -8.70
C PHE A 132 -0.66 1.01 -8.99
N THR A 133 -0.70 -0.31 -9.11
CA THR A 133 -1.91 -1.06 -9.45
C THR A 133 -2.34 -1.94 -8.28
N PHE A 134 -3.56 -1.72 -7.83
CA PHE A 134 -4.22 -2.50 -6.79
C PHE A 134 -5.41 -3.27 -7.36
N ARG A 135 -5.65 -4.49 -6.89
CA ARG A 135 -6.79 -5.33 -7.27
C ARG A 135 -7.44 -5.89 -6.03
N ASP A 136 -8.75 -5.89 -6.01
CA ASP A 136 -9.54 -6.52 -4.96
C ASP A 136 -10.79 -7.18 -5.56
N ASN A 137 -11.21 -8.29 -4.97
CA ASN A 137 -12.43 -8.98 -5.38
C ASN A 137 -13.59 -8.49 -4.52
N TYR A 138 -14.69 -8.19 -5.18
CA TYR A 138 -15.93 -7.72 -4.58
C TYR A 138 -17.06 -8.70 -4.92
N GLN A 139 -17.61 -9.35 -3.89
CA GLN A 139 -18.80 -10.18 -4.05
C GLN A 139 -20.03 -9.29 -4.19
N PHE A 140 -20.83 -9.57 -5.19
CA PHE A 140 -22.08 -8.88 -5.39
C PHE A 140 -23.02 -9.15 -4.21
N SER A 141 -23.50 -8.09 -3.58
CA SER A 141 -24.61 -8.18 -2.64
C SER A 141 -25.91 -7.96 -3.40
N GLU A 142 -26.85 -8.90 -3.32
CA GLU A 142 -28.20 -8.78 -3.91
C GLU A 142 -28.96 -7.53 -3.41
N THR A 143 -28.44 -6.84 -2.39
CA THR A 143 -28.99 -5.59 -1.85
C THR A 143 -28.61 -4.35 -2.65
N ALA A 144 -27.70 -4.44 -3.62
CA ALA A 144 -27.40 -3.30 -4.49
C ALA A 144 -28.56 -3.08 -5.47
N ALA A 145 -29.29 -1.99 -5.29
CA ALA A 145 -30.48 -1.68 -6.07
C ALA A 145 -30.15 -1.24 -7.52
N SER A 146 -28.90 -0.83 -7.78
CA SER A 146 -28.45 -0.35 -9.08
C SER A 146 -26.96 -0.60 -9.31
N TYR A 147 -26.53 -0.49 -10.58
CA TYR A 147 -25.11 -0.53 -10.92
C TYR A 147 -24.32 0.63 -10.26
N ALA A 148 -24.95 1.80 -10.11
CA ALA A 148 -24.32 2.94 -9.43
C ALA A 148 -24.06 2.64 -7.95
N ASP A 149 -24.99 1.97 -7.26
CA ASP A 149 -24.81 1.56 -5.86
C ASP A 149 -23.68 0.51 -5.74
N LEU A 150 -23.59 -0.41 -6.69
CA LEU A 150 -22.52 -1.38 -6.77
C LEU A 150 -21.16 -0.69 -6.86
N VAL A 151 -21.03 0.28 -7.77
CA VAL A 151 -19.78 1.04 -7.98
C VAL A 151 -19.42 1.84 -6.72
N ASN A 152 -20.38 2.56 -6.14
CA ASN A 152 -20.13 3.37 -4.94
C ASN A 152 -19.67 2.51 -3.75
N ASN A 153 -20.36 1.39 -3.50
CA ASN A 153 -19.98 0.45 -2.44
C ASN A 153 -18.60 -0.17 -2.70
N ALA A 154 -18.26 -0.44 -3.96
CA ALA A 154 -16.94 -0.93 -4.33
C ALA A 154 -15.85 0.11 -4.08
N ILE A 155 -16.10 1.40 -4.41
CA ILE A 155 -15.14 2.49 -4.16
C ILE A 155 -14.84 2.60 -2.66
N ASP A 156 -15.86 2.65 -1.80
CA ASP A 156 -15.70 2.80 -0.36
C ASP A 156 -14.88 1.65 0.24
N ARG A 157 -15.21 0.43 -0.12
CA ARG A 157 -14.53 -0.76 0.39
C ARG A 157 -13.10 -0.88 -0.08
N VAL A 158 -12.84 -0.51 -1.33
CA VAL A 158 -11.52 -0.63 -1.95
C VAL A 158 -10.59 0.50 -1.53
N ALA A 159 -11.13 1.70 -1.23
CA ALA A 159 -10.32 2.85 -0.87
C ALA A 159 -9.42 2.58 0.34
N ASP A 160 -9.94 1.98 1.41
CA ASP A 160 -9.15 1.68 2.61
C ASP A 160 -8.05 0.64 2.33
N ARG A 161 -8.37 -0.43 1.60
CA ARG A 161 -7.38 -1.47 1.25
C ARG A 161 -6.32 -0.96 0.28
N PHE A 162 -6.73 -0.13 -0.69
CA PHE A 162 -5.81 0.56 -1.57
C PHE A 162 -4.84 1.43 -0.77
N ALA A 163 -5.36 2.25 0.14
CA ALA A 163 -4.55 3.12 0.99
C ALA A 163 -3.55 2.33 1.83
N GLN A 164 -3.98 1.24 2.46
CA GLN A 164 -3.10 0.35 3.23
C GLN A 164 -1.97 -0.22 2.36
N SER A 165 -2.30 -0.73 1.17
CA SER A 165 -1.32 -1.28 0.24
C SER A 165 -0.35 -0.23 -0.29
N LEU A 166 -0.84 0.96 -0.66
CA LEU A 166 -0.03 2.07 -1.14
C LEU A 166 0.94 2.57 -0.07
N VAL A 167 0.44 2.85 1.14
CA VAL A 167 1.26 3.36 2.25
C VAL A 167 2.29 2.31 2.68
N THR A 168 1.92 1.03 2.70
CA THR A 168 2.88 -0.05 2.98
C THR A 168 3.98 -0.10 1.92
N SER A 169 3.63 -0.08 0.62
CA SER A 169 4.61 -0.05 -0.48
C SER A 169 5.57 1.15 -0.37
N MET A 170 5.03 2.33 -0.06
CA MET A 170 5.83 3.54 0.14
C MET A 170 6.77 3.45 1.35
N LEU A 171 6.32 2.85 2.46
CA LEU A 171 7.14 2.71 3.68
C LEU A 171 8.20 1.62 3.54
N GLU A 172 7.97 0.59 2.77
CA GLU A 172 8.87 -0.53 2.55
C GLU A 172 9.80 -0.33 1.33
N GLY A 173 9.52 0.67 0.48
CA GLY A 173 10.40 1.08 -0.62
C GLY A 173 10.26 0.22 -1.89
N PHE A 174 9.09 -0.40 -2.12
CA PHE A 174 8.82 -1.15 -3.36
C PHE A 174 7.98 -0.36 -4.34
#